data_d7243f0d63703b409f8aca821e8aacb3
#
_entry.id   d7243f0d63703b409f8aca821e8aacb3
#
_cell.length_a   1.000
_cell.length_b   1.000
_cell.length_c   1.000
_cell.angle_alpha   90.00
_cell.angle_beta   90.00
_cell.angle_gamma   90.00
#
_symmetry.space_group_name_H-M   'P 1'
#
loop_
_entity.id
_entity.type
_entity.pdbx_description
1 polymer ?
#
loop_
_entity_poly.entity_id
_entity_poly.type
_entity_poly.pdbx_seq_one_letter_code
_entity_poly.pdbx_strand_id
1 'polypeptide(L)'
;MDTNTPRPTEIKLHEKSRVLEISFADGKTFQLPCEFLRVYSPSAEVRGHGPGQEVLQAGKKNVEITQIEPAGSYAIQPTFSDGHATGIYSWELLYDYGLHQEDMWQRYLKRLEEAGASREPGPAPFEQRPKSK
;
A
#
# COMPACT_ATOMS: atom_id res chain seq x y z
N MET A 1 -4.61 11.49 -18.26
CA MET A 1 -3.39 11.49 -17.47
C MET A 1 -2.90 12.89 -17.19
N ASP A 2 -2.49 13.12 -15.98
CA ASP A 2 -1.98 14.42 -15.60
C ASP A 2 -0.60 14.64 -16.21
N THR A 3 -0.50 15.66 -17.07
CA THR A 3 0.76 15.94 -17.74
C THR A 3 1.79 16.55 -16.82
N ASN A 4 1.39 16.94 -15.60
CA ASN A 4 2.32 17.52 -14.64
C ASN A 4 3.07 16.48 -13.82
N THR A 5 2.64 15.24 -13.86
CA THR A 5 3.33 14.18 -13.13
C THR A 5 4.56 13.75 -13.90
N PRO A 6 5.75 13.83 -13.29
CA PRO A 6 6.95 13.38 -13.99
C PRO A 6 6.92 11.87 -14.19
N ARG A 7 7.72 11.42 -15.16
CA ARG A 7 7.80 9.99 -15.46
C ARG A 7 8.68 9.29 -14.44
N PRO A 8 8.38 8.05 -14.11
CA PRO A 8 9.31 7.28 -13.29
C PRO A 8 10.55 6.94 -14.12
N THR A 9 11.70 7.01 -13.47
CA THR A 9 12.97 6.66 -14.10
C THR A 9 13.54 5.37 -13.56
N GLU A 10 13.15 4.96 -12.35
CA GLU A 10 13.68 3.75 -11.77
C GLU A 10 12.75 3.25 -10.68
N ILE A 11 12.60 1.93 -10.59
CA ILE A 11 11.81 1.29 -9.55
C ILE A 11 12.67 0.17 -8.97
N LYS A 12 12.84 0.16 -7.65
CA LYS A 12 13.60 -0.88 -6.95
C LYS A 12 12.76 -1.43 -5.81
N LEU A 13 12.69 -2.73 -5.70
CA LEU A 13 12.03 -3.37 -4.58
C LEU A 13 13.10 -3.85 -3.61
N HIS A 14 13.10 -3.28 -2.41
CA HIS A 14 14.03 -3.67 -1.35
C HIS A 14 13.34 -4.71 -0.49
N GLU A 15 13.66 -5.98 -0.73
CA GLU A 15 12.91 -7.06 -0.12
C GLU A 15 13.11 -7.15 1.39
N LYS A 16 14.34 -6.95 1.85
CA LYS A 16 14.59 -7.07 3.29
C LYS A 16 13.93 -5.98 4.09
N SER A 17 13.96 -4.76 3.61
CA SER A 17 13.33 -3.65 4.32
C SER A 17 11.87 -3.49 3.96
N ARG A 18 11.38 -4.23 2.97
CA ARG A 18 10.00 -4.20 2.51
C ARG A 18 9.57 -2.81 2.10
N VAL A 19 10.37 -2.22 1.22
CA VAL A 19 10.16 -0.87 0.73
C VAL A 19 10.25 -0.87 -0.79
N LEU A 20 9.31 -0.20 -1.43
CA LEU A 20 9.39 0.08 -2.87
C LEU A 20 9.97 1.46 -3.05
N GLU A 21 11.12 1.53 -3.72
CA GLU A 21 11.75 2.82 -4.01
C GLU A 21 11.44 3.18 -5.45
N ILE A 22 10.95 4.40 -5.66
CA ILE A 22 10.64 4.85 -7.01
C ILE A 22 11.20 6.25 -7.20
N SER A 23 11.92 6.43 -8.30
CA SER A 23 12.52 7.70 -8.67
C SER A 23 11.79 8.27 -9.88
N PHE A 24 11.68 9.58 -9.91
CA PHE A 24 10.98 10.29 -10.99
C PHE A 24 11.92 11.24 -11.70
N ALA A 25 11.52 11.66 -12.90
CA ALA A 25 12.37 12.47 -13.75
C ALA A 25 12.67 13.86 -13.19
N ASP A 26 11.86 14.32 -12.22
CA ASP A 26 12.10 15.60 -11.58
C ASP A 26 13.15 15.51 -10.47
N GLY A 27 13.77 14.36 -10.29
CA GLY A 27 14.80 14.16 -9.28
C GLY A 27 14.29 13.66 -7.95
N LYS A 28 12.99 13.55 -7.77
CA LYS A 28 12.45 13.05 -6.51
C LYS A 28 12.52 11.52 -6.44
N THR A 29 12.85 11.02 -5.28
CA THR A 29 12.86 9.58 -5.02
C THR A 29 12.07 9.34 -3.74
N PHE A 30 11.14 8.39 -3.81
CA PHE A 30 10.28 8.07 -2.68
C PHE A 30 10.54 6.65 -2.20
N GLN A 31 10.51 6.48 -0.88
CA GLN A 31 10.63 5.18 -0.24
C GLN A 31 9.25 4.83 0.31
N LEU A 32 8.56 3.93 -0.35
CA LEU A 32 7.17 3.60 -0.01
C LEU A 32 7.11 2.21 0.61
N PRO A 33 6.86 2.12 1.93
CA PRO A 33 6.79 0.79 2.56
C PRO A 33 5.68 -0.06 1.95
N CYS A 34 5.92 -1.36 1.89
CA CYS A 34 4.91 -2.27 1.36
C CYS A 34 3.63 -2.20 2.16
N GLU A 35 3.72 -2.06 3.47
CA GLU A 35 2.54 -1.91 4.31
C GLU A 35 1.72 -0.68 3.91
N PHE A 36 2.39 0.44 3.71
CA PHE A 36 1.73 1.67 3.30
C PHE A 36 0.99 1.48 1.98
N LEU A 37 1.66 0.88 0.99
CA LEU A 37 1.03 0.63 -0.31
C LEU A 37 -0.15 -0.32 -0.19
N ARG A 38 -0.03 -1.31 0.70
CA ARG A 38 -1.10 -2.29 0.88
C ARG A 38 -2.34 -1.68 1.52
N VAL A 39 -2.15 -0.88 2.57
CA VAL A 39 -3.30 -0.32 3.28
C VAL A 39 -3.99 0.78 2.49
N TYR A 40 -3.27 1.40 1.56
CA TYR A 40 -3.83 2.43 0.69
C TYR A 40 -3.97 1.94 -0.74
N SER A 41 -4.15 0.63 -0.92
CA SER A 41 -4.33 0.06 -2.26
C SER A 41 -5.50 0.75 -2.97
N PRO A 42 -5.34 1.07 -4.26
CA PRO A 42 -6.44 1.67 -5.02
C PRO A 42 -7.51 0.68 -5.46
N SER A 43 -7.37 -0.58 -5.06
CA SER A 43 -8.36 -1.60 -5.38
C SER A 43 -9.71 -1.26 -4.75
N ALA A 44 -10.79 -1.63 -5.44
CA ALA A 44 -12.13 -1.45 -4.91
C ALA A 44 -12.33 -2.19 -3.59
N GLU A 45 -11.59 -3.27 -3.37
CA GLU A 45 -11.66 -4.01 -2.12
C GLU A 45 -11.25 -3.15 -0.93
N VAL A 46 -10.41 -2.17 -1.16
CA VAL A 46 -9.93 -1.29 -0.09
C VAL A 46 -10.69 0.03 -0.10
N ARG A 47 -10.92 0.59 -1.28
CA ARG A 47 -11.59 1.89 -1.39
C ARG A 47 -13.08 1.83 -1.10
N GLY A 48 -13.69 0.67 -1.26
CA GLY A 48 -15.11 0.55 -1.03
C GLY A 48 -15.92 1.23 -2.12
N HIS A 49 -17.09 1.72 -1.77
CA HIS A 49 -18.02 2.27 -2.74
C HIS A 49 -17.89 3.78 -2.91
N GLY A 50 -17.02 4.43 -2.17
CA GLY A 50 -16.82 5.86 -2.30
C GLY A 50 -16.23 6.45 -1.04
N PRO A 51 -16.11 7.79 -1.00
CA PRO A 51 -15.53 8.44 0.18
C PRO A 51 -16.29 8.05 1.45
N GLY A 52 -15.55 7.74 2.48
CA GLY A 52 -16.14 7.31 3.74
C GLY A 52 -16.50 5.85 3.77
N GLN A 53 -16.37 5.13 2.66
CA GLN A 53 -16.69 3.70 2.58
C GLN A 53 -15.42 2.85 2.55
N GLU A 54 -14.27 3.44 2.77
CA GLU A 54 -13.00 2.71 2.72
C GLU A 54 -12.97 1.61 3.78
N VAL A 55 -12.42 0.47 3.39
CA VAL A 55 -12.31 -0.68 4.29
C VAL A 55 -10.95 -0.61 4.98
N LEU A 56 -10.97 -0.40 6.28
CA LEU A 56 -9.74 -0.31 7.05
C LEU A 56 -8.98 -1.63 7.01
N GLN A 57 -7.72 -1.56 6.65
CA GLN A 57 -6.86 -2.73 6.55
C GLN A 57 -6.05 -2.84 7.84
N ALA A 58 -6.12 -3.98 8.52
CA ALA A 58 -5.40 -4.19 9.76
C ALA A 58 -4.50 -5.41 9.62
N GLY A 59 -3.51 -5.53 10.52
CA GLY A 59 -2.64 -6.70 10.55
C GLY A 59 -1.67 -6.79 9.39
N LYS A 60 -1.30 -5.67 8.77
CA LYS A 60 -0.49 -5.69 7.55
C LYS A 60 0.97 -5.33 7.78
N LYS A 61 1.41 -5.26 9.02
CA LYS A 61 2.76 -4.79 9.34
C LYS A 61 3.85 -5.53 8.58
N ASN A 62 3.70 -6.83 8.38
CA ASN A 62 4.75 -7.64 7.76
C ASN A 62 4.48 -7.99 6.31
N VAL A 63 3.52 -7.32 5.68
CA VAL A 63 3.20 -7.63 4.30
C VAL A 63 4.37 -7.26 3.38
N GLU A 64 4.58 -8.08 2.35
CA GLU A 64 5.64 -7.86 1.37
C GLU A 64 5.03 -7.82 -0.02
N ILE A 65 5.76 -7.22 -0.95
CA ILE A 65 5.42 -7.34 -2.37
C ILE A 65 6.24 -8.50 -2.91
N THR A 66 5.56 -9.49 -3.47
CA THR A 66 6.22 -10.68 -3.99
C THR A 66 6.42 -10.63 -5.50
N GLN A 67 5.68 -9.77 -6.18
CA GLN A 67 5.77 -9.67 -7.63
C GLN A 67 5.22 -8.32 -8.06
N ILE A 68 5.80 -7.76 -9.11
CA ILE A 68 5.33 -6.50 -9.67
C ILE A 68 5.20 -6.70 -11.18
N GLU A 69 4.04 -6.39 -11.72
CA GLU A 69 3.82 -6.46 -13.15
C GLU A 69 3.45 -5.09 -13.69
N PRO A 70 3.87 -4.76 -14.89
CA PRO A 70 3.44 -3.50 -15.49
C PRO A 70 1.97 -3.58 -15.88
N ALA A 71 1.29 -2.46 -15.77
CA ALA A 71 -0.08 -2.33 -16.24
C ALA A 71 -0.06 -1.25 -17.31
N GLY A 72 0.01 -1.67 -18.57
CA GLY A 72 0.25 -0.75 -19.65
C GLY A 72 1.57 -0.02 -19.46
N SER A 73 1.66 1.21 -19.93
CA SER A 73 2.84 2.03 -19.73
C SER A 73 2.64 3.06 -18.62
N TYR A 74 1.54 2.95 -17.86
CA TYR A 74 1.11 4.02 -16.95
C TYR A 74 1.01 3.59 -15.49
N ALA A 75 1.26 2.31 -15.19
CA ALA A 75 1.00 1.82 -13.82
C ALA A 75 1.73 0.52 -13.56
N ILE A 76 1.75 0.13 -12.29
CA ILE A 76 2.21 -1.21 -11.89
C ILE A 76 1.11 -1.87 -11.08
N GLN A 77 1.15 -3.20 -11.09
CA GLN A 77 0.19 -4.01 -10.35
C GLN A 77 0.99 -4.98 -9.48
N PRO A 78 1.18 -4.65 -8.21
CA PRO A 78 1.94 -5.54 -7.32
C PRO A 78 1.08 -6.65 -6.75
N THR A 79 1.71 -7.78 -6.47
CA THR A 79 1.10 -8.86 -5.72
C THR A 79 1.70 -8.83 -4.32
N PHE A 80 0.84 -8.77 -3.31
CA PHE A 80 1.28 -8.73 -1.93
C PHE A 80 1.26 -10.12 -1.33
N SER A 81 2.05 -10.31 -0.28
CA SER A 81 2.22 -11.63 0.33
C SER A 81 0.94 -12.17 0.96
N ASP A 82 -0.03 -11.30 1.25
CA ASP A 82 -1.32 -11.73 1.78
C ASP A 82 -2.31 -12.10 0.68
N GLY A 83 -1.86 -12.13 -0.57
CA GLY A 83 -2.69 -12.52 -1.70
C GLY A 83 -3.38 -11.38 -2.42
N HIS A 84 -3.30 -10.17 -1.89
CA HIS A 84 -3.94 -9.02 -2.53
C HIS A 84 -3.15 -8.65 -3.80
N ALA A 85 -3.82 -8.58 -4.94
CA ALA A 85 -3.15 -8.35 -6.20
C ALA A 85 -4.01 -7.56 -7.18
N THR A 86 -5.03 -6.86 -6.70
CA THR A 86 -5.98 -6.18 -7.57
C THR A 86 -5.78 -4.68 -7.66
N GLY A 87 -4.81 -4.12 -6.95
CA GLY A 87 -4.56 -2.69 -7.00
C GLY A 87 -3.66 -2.31 -8.14
N ILE A 88 -4.07 -1.32 -8.93
CA ILE A 88 -3.27 -0.81 -10.02
C ILE A 88 -2.82 0.59 -9.63
N TYR A 89 -1.51 0.75 -9.45
CA TYR A 89 -0.91 1.99 -8.97
C TYR A 89 -0.35 2.76 -10.14
N SER A 90 -1.04 3.81 -10.55
CA SER A 90 -0.55 4.66 -11.63
C SER A 90 0.66 5.47 -11.16
N TRP A 91 1.43 5.98 -12.12
CA TRP A 91 2.56 6.83 -11.78
C TRP A 91 2.11 8.07 -11.01
N GLU A 92 0.96 8.61 -11.40
CA GLU A 92 0.39 9.76 -10.71
C GLU A 92 0.07 9.43 -9.26
N LEU A 93 -0.53 8.27 -9.04
CA LEU A 93 -0.90 7.84 -7.70
C LEU A 93 0.34 7.65 -6.83
N LEU A 94 1.36 6.99 -7.38
CA LEU A 94 2.57 6.74 -6.63
C LEU A 94 3.30 8.05 -6.29
N TYR A 95 3.31 8.98 -7.22
CA TYR A 95 3.91 10.27 -6.98
C TYR A 95 3.16 11.02 -5.86
N ASP A 96 1.83 11.01 -5.94
CA ASP A 96 1.00 11.65 -4.94
C ASP A 96 1.19 11.01 -3.57
N TYR A 97 1.25 9.68 -3.53
CA TYR A 97 1.51 8.98 -2.27
C TYR A 97 2.86 9.35 -1.69
N GLY A 98 3.88 9.50 -2.55
CA GLY A 98 5.19 9.93 -2.09
C GLY A 98 5.17 11.29 -1.47
N LEU A 99 4.45 12.22 -2.07
CA LEU A 99 4.36 13.59 -1.57
C LEU A 99 3.62 13.67 -0.23
N HIS A 100 2.65 12.79 -0.02
CA HIS A 100 1.77 12.89 1.14
C HIS A 100 1.91 11.71 2.10
N GLN A 101 2.99 10.96 1.97
CA GLN A 101 3.16 9.71 2.70
C GLN A 101 3.02 9.89 4.21
N GLU A 102 3.71 10.88 4.77
CA GLU A 102 3.71 11.03 6.22
C GLU A 102 2.32 11.35 6.75
N ASP A 103 1.63 12.28 6.09
CA ASP A 103 0.30 12.67 6.52
C ASP A 103 -0.69 11.50 6.38
N MET A 104 -0.60 10.77 5.27
CA MET A 104 -1.46 9.62 5.06
C MET A 104 -1.19 8.54 6.10
N TRP A 105 0.09 8.35 6.45
CA TRP A 105 0.45 7.33 7.43
C TRP A 105 -0.11 7.67 8.81
N GLN A 106 -0.01 8.93 9.21
CA GLN A 106 -0.54 9.34 10.50
C GLN A 106 -2.06 9.19 10.54
N ARG A 107 -2.75 9.49 9.45
CA ARG A 107 -4.19 9.30 9.39
C ARG A 107 -4.56 7.82 9.48
N TYR A 108 -3.76 6.97 8.87
CA TYR A 108 -4.00 5.53 8.95
C TYR A 108 -3.84 5.04 10.39
N LEU A 109 -2.79 5.47 11.07
CA LEU A 109 -2.56 5.05 12.46
C LEU A 109 -3.71 5.51 13.35
N LYS A 110 -4.23 6.70 13.10
CA LYS A 110 -5.34 7.20 13.89
C LYS A 110 -6.60 6.37 13.64
N ARG A 111 -6.85 5.99 12.40
CA ARG A 111 -8.00 5.15 12.08
C ARG A 111 -7.91 3.79 12.78
N LEU A 112 -6.71 3.22 12.83
CA LEU A 112 -6.52 1.97 13.56
C LEU A 112 -6.87 2.14 15.03
N GLU A 113 -6.37 3.20 15.62
CA GLU A 113 -6.63 3.45 17.04
C GLU A 113 -8.10 3.62 17.32
N GLU A 114 -8.78 4.39 16.48
CA GLU A 114 -10.23 4.63 16.65
C GLU A 114 -11.03 3.37 16.48
N ALA A 115 -10.57 2.44 15.68
CA ALA A 115 -11.25 1.18 15.44
C ALA A 115 -10.85 0.09 16.42
N GLY A 116 -9.91 0.37 17.31
CA GLY A 116 -9.40 -0.66 18.22
C GLY A 116 -8.62 -1.75 17.49
N ALA A 117 -8.05 -1.43 16.33
CA ALA A 117 -7.34 -2.39 15.51
C ALA A 117 -5.84 -2.17 15.61
N SER A 118 -5.06 -3.04 14.99
CA SER A 118 -3.62 -3.02 15.11
C SER A 118 -2.96 -3.36 13.79
N ARG A 119 -1.72 -2.89 13.62
CA ARG A 119 -0.89 -3.29 12.48
C ARG A 119 -0.35 -4.71 12.65
N GLU A 120 -0.29 -5.19 13.88
CA GLU A 120 0.29 -6.50 14.14
C GLU A 120 -0.55 -7.59 13.52
N PRO A 121 0.06 -8.53 12.81
CA PRO A 121 -0.70 -9.65 12.26
C PRO A 121 -1.26 -10.47 13.39
N GLY A 122 -2.54 -10.77 13.32
CA GLY A 122 -3.14 -11.60 14.32
C GLY A 122 -2.75 -13.05 14.11
N PRO A 123 -3.09 -13.91 15.06
CA PRO A 123 -2.90 -15.33 14.85
C PRO A 123 -3.80 -15.83 13.73
N ALA A 124 -3.45 -16.97 13.17
CA ALA A 124 -4.31 -17.57 12.16
C ALA A 124 -5.70 -17.78 12.74
N PRO A 125 -6.74 -17.70 11.91
CA PRO A 125 -8.10 -17.76 12.44
C PRO A 125 -8.37 -18.97 13.32
N PHE A 126 -7.82 -20.11 12.96
CA PHE A 126 -8.04 -21.29 13.78
C PHE A 126 -7.33 -21.23 15.12
N GLU A 127 -6.31 -20.39 15.24
CA GLU A 127 -5.61 -20.18 16.50
C GLU A 127 -6.36 -19.24 17.39
N GLN A 128 -7.07 -18.31 16.79
CA GLN A 128 -7.78 -17.32 17.59
C GLN A 128 -8.92 -17.92 18.36
N ARG A 129 -9.57 -18.89 17.77
CA ARG A 129 -10.76 -19.45 18.38
C ARG A 129 -10.50 -20.24 19.62
N PRO A 130 -9.61 -21.19 19.55
CA PRO A 130 -9.48 -22.08 20.68
C PRO A 130 -8.88 -21.46 21.88
N LYS A 131 -8.19 -20.45 21.68
CA LYS A 131 -7.63 -19.84 22.85
C LYS A 131 -8.64 -19.23 23.70
N SER A 132 -9.64 -19.15 23.19
CA SER A 132 -10.65 -18.57 23.97
C SER A 132 -11.22 -19.50 24.93
N LYS A 133 -10.79 -19.81 24.36
CA LYS A 133 -10.98 -20.31 24.76
C LYS A 133 -11.02 -20.59 25.21
#